data_3fdc0754229f5d59c0dc7bfee5b74c8b
#
_entry.id   3fdc0754229f5d59c0dc7bfee5b74c8b
#
_cell.length_a   1.000
_cell.length_b   1.000
_cell.length_c   1.000
_cell.angle_alpha   90.00
_cell.angle_beta   90.00
_cell.angle_gamma   90.00
#
_symmetry.space_group_name_H-M   'P 1'
#
loop_
_entity.id
_entity.type
_entity.pdbx_description
1 polymer ?
#
loop_
_entity_poly.entity_id
_entity_poly.type
_entity_poly.pdbx_seq_one_letter_code
_entity_poly.pdbx_strand_id
1 'polypeptide(L)'
;MLTIYRRDTVNKLRQQLQTEEKIPERRTMNEKQRTYYCIDMKTFYASVECAERHLNPFETNLVVADLTRGSNALCLAITPRMKAQGIKNRCRLSDIPKSVKYEVAPPRMALYIEYAANIYSLYLDYFDPQDIHVYSIDESFIDVTDYLPLFHKDKYELAKFLMNEIADRYHIPSTAGIGTNLYLAKIALDITAKHARDHIGFLDEELYKQTLWDHRPITDFWMVAAGTARRLERFGVYDMRGITRMPTDTMYRTFGKNAELLIDHAWGREPCLISDIKNYKSKSHSVSFSQILPRDYSCKEARTVIHEMTLNGAAELMKRKVITNKVGIFVGYTHDERAPTKGMAKLDVTTNLASFLVEAAMRLYDRTTDPVTPIRRLGIAFEDVCDEGCEGYNLFTDWDAVERERSLQHTMLDINQRFGKNAILSGINYMPEGTQRERNGFIGGHRAGYDDKNGKS
;
A
#
# COMPACT_ATOMS: atom_id res chain seq x y z
N MET A 1 36.57 -7.80 -9.34
CA MET A 1 36.81 -6.53 -10.06
C MET A 1 35.48 -5.91 -10.47
N LEU A 2 34.53 -5.70 -9.53
CA LEU A 2 33.14 -5.26 -9.76
C LEU A 2 32.65 -4.30 -8.67
N THR A 3 33.54 -3.39 -8.18
CA THR A 3 33.19 -2.50 -7.05
C THR A 3 33.24 -1.02 -7.45
N ILE A 4 32.98 -0.63 -8.69
CA ILE A 4 33.17 0.75 -9.15
C ILE A 4 31.98 1.21 -10.01
N TYR A 5 30.77 1.21 -9.46
CA TYR A 5 29.72 2.11 -9.93
C TYR A 5 28.96 2.64 -8.71
N ARG A 6 29.65 3.43 -7.90
CA ARG A 6 29.02 4.18 -6.80
C ARG A 6 28.28 5.39 -7.36
N ARG A 7 27.28 5.86 -6.64
CA ARG A 7 26.45 7.06 -6.89
C ARG A 7 27.24 8.25 -7.47
N ASP A 8 28.47 8.47 -7.00
CA ASP A 8 29.35 9.55 -7.49
C ASP A 8 29.82 9.35 -8.94
N THR A 9 29.95 8.11 -9.40
CA THR A 9 30.33 7.79 -10.78
C THR A 9 29.15 8.01 -11.74
N VAL A 10 27.95 7.63 -11.34
CA VAL A 10 26.70 7.87 -12.10
C VAL A 10 26.45 9.37 -12.24
N ASN A 11 26.60 10.14 -11.16
CA ASN A 11 26.43 11.60 -11.19
C ASN A 11 27.49 12.31 -12.04
N LYS A 12 28.76 11.87 -12.00
CA LYS A 12 29.84 12.40 -12.85
C LYS A 12 29.58 12.11 -14.33
N LEU A 13 29.19 10.91 -14.67
CA LEU A 13 28.85 10.53 -16.05
C LEU A 13 27.61 11.29 -16.56
N ARG A 14 26.61 11.49 -15.72
CA ARG A 14 25.43 12.30 -16.04
C ARG A 14 25.78 13.76 -16.29
N GLN A 15 26.68 14.35 -15.50
CA GLN A 15 27.19 15.72 -15.72
C GLN A 15 28.02 15.83 -17.01
N GLN A 16 28.80 14.81 -17.37
CA GLN A 16 29.53 14.78 -18.63
C GLN A 16 28.60 14.72 -19.85
N LEU A 17 27.55 13.91 -19.79
CA LEU A 17 26.54 13.83 -20.86
C LEU A 17 25.75 15.15 -21.02
N GLN A 18 25.47 15.87 -19.92
CA GLN A 18 24.80 17.17 -19.96
C GLN A 18 25.68 18.31 -20.50
N THR A 19 27.01 18.17 -20.44
CA THR A 19 27.95 19.20 -20.97
C THR A 19 28.24 19.05 -22.45
N GLU A 20 27.96 17.92 -23.07
CA GLU A 20 28.18 17.70 -24.50
C GLU A 20 27.00 18.08 -25.40
N GLU A 21 25.79 18.27 -24.84
CA GLU A 21 24.61 18.77 -25.58
C GLU A 21 24.46 20.28 -25.49
N LYS A 22 25.23 21.02 -26.29
CA LYS A 22 24.86 22.42 -26.70
C LYS A 22 23.82 22.28 -27.80
N ILE A 23 22.61 22.70 -27.46
CA ILE A 23 21.37 22.71 -28.23
C ILE A 23 21.48 23.46 -29.53
N PRO A 24 21.04 22.94 -30.67
CA PRO A 24 20.40 23.68 -31.73
C PRO A 24 18.89 23.42 -31.78
N GLU A 25 18.17 24.49 -32.10
CA GLU A 25 16.72 24.63 -32.13
C GLU A 25 15.94 23.55 -32.90
N ARG A 26 14.79 23.21 -32.33
CA ARG A 26 13.59 22.62 -32.95
C ARG A 26 13.83 21.62 -34.10
N ARG A 27 14.13 20.38 -33.72
CA ARG A 27 13.72 19.19 -34.47
C ARG A 27 12.58 18.52 -33.70
N THR A 28 11.54 18.11 -34.42
CA THR A 28 10.51 17.17 -33.97
C THR A 28 11.22 16.04 -33.21
N MET A 29 11.10 16.05 -31.89
CA MET A 29 11.67 14.99 -31.05
C MET A 29 10.97 13.69 -31.42
N ASN A 30 11.69 12.76 -32.03
CA ASN A 30 11.38 11.35 -31.90
C ASN A 30 11.40 11.11 -30.37
N GLU A 31 10.24 10.93 -29.76
CA GLU A 31 10.16 10.57 -28.35
C GLU A 31 11.00 9.32 -28.16
N LYS A 32 12.09 9.43 -27.43
CA LYS A 32 12.98 8.33 -27.12
C LYS A 32 12.13 7.23 -26.45
N GLN A 33 12.06 6.06 -27.06
CA GLN A 33 11.28 4.96 -26.53
C GLN A 33 11.77 4.65 -25.11
N ARG A 34 10.89 4.84 -24.11
CA ARG A 34 11.23 4.61 -22.70
C ARG A 34 11.28 3.13 -22.36
N THR A 35 12.03 2.81 -21.33
CA THR A 35 12.10 1.46 -20.77
C THR A 35 11.94 1.53 -19.26
N TYR A 36 10.91 0.86 -18.77
CA TYR A 36 10.59 0.77 -17.36
C TYR A 36 10.77 -0.64 -16.84
N TYR A 37 11.29 -0.77 -15.65
CA TYR A 37 11.21 -2.01 -14.87
C TYR A 37 10.12 -1.90 -13.83
N CYS A 38 9.44 -3.03 -13.60
CA CYS A 38 8.64 -3.30 -12.42
C CYS A 38 9.23 -4.55 -11.77
N ILE A 39 9.82 -4.39 -10.58
CA ILE A 39 10.52 -5.48 -9.87
C ILE A 39 9.72 -5.80 -8.61
N ASP A 40 9.36 -7.08 -8.42
CA ASP A 40 8.59 -7.61 -7.28
C ASP A 40 9.39 -8.69 -6.54
N MET A 41 9.40 -8.63 -5.21
CA MET A 41 10.02 -9.63 -4.35
C MET A 41 9.09 -10.82 -4.17
N LYS A 42 9.49 -11.98 -4.66
CA LYS A 42 8.64 -13.19 -4.59
C LYS A 42 8.27 -13.53 -3.16
N THR A 43 6.95 -13.54 -2.89
CA THR A 43 6.42 -13.93 -1.57
C THR A 43 7.12 -13.26 -0.40
N PHE A 44 7.36 -11.97 -0.52
CA PHE A 44 8.31 -11.16 0.23
C PHE A 44 8.43 -11.55 1.70
N TYR A 45 7.36 -11.49 2.48
CA TYR A 45 7.43 -11.79 3.92
C TYR A 45 7.92 -13.22 4.22
N ALA A 46 7.46 -14.21 3.44
CA ALA A 46 7.90 -15.59 3.63
C ALA A 46 9.36 -15.77 3.18
N SER A 47 9.79 -15.06 2.14
CA SER A 47 11.18 -15.07 1.68
C SER A 47 12.12 -14.41 2.69
N VAL A 48 11.73 -13.29 3.31
CA VAL A 48 12.49 -12.67 4.42
C VAL A 48 12.60 -13.64 5.60
N GLU A 49 11.50 -14.31 5.99
CA GLU A 49 11.54 -15.28 7.08
C GLU A 49 12.45 -16.49 6.77
N CYS A 50 12.52 -16.92 5.50
CA CYS A 50 13.46 -17.92 5.06
C CYS A 50 14.91 -17.42 5.09
N ALA A 51 15.18 -16.21 4.59
CA ALA A 51 16.52 -15.61 4.59
C ALA A 51 17.09 -15.50 6.01
N GLU A 52 16.29 -15.03 6.98
CA GLU A 52 16.65 -14.92 8.39
C GLU A 52 16.95 -16.27 9.07
N ARG A 53 16.41 -17.36 8.54
CA ARG A 53 16.64 -18.72 9.02
C ARG A 53 17.64 -19.50 8.19
N HIS A 54 18.26 -18.85 7.18
CA HIS A 54 19.14 -19.49 6.22
C HIS A 54 18.49 -20.68 5.48
N LEU A 55 17.18 -20.54 5.15
CA LEU A 55 16.38 -21.54 4.45
C LEU A 55 16.14 -21.13 3.01
N ASN A 56 16.08 -22.11 2.10
CA ASN A 56 15.72 -21.88 0.72
C ASN A 56 14.18 -21.80 0.58
N PRO A 57 13.58 -20.67 0.16
CA PRO A 57 12.13 -20.53 0.05
C PRO A 57 11.50 -21.43 -1.03
N PHE A 58 12.29 -21.95 -1.98
CA PHE A 58 11.83 -22.89 -3.00
C PHE A 58 11.78 -24.34 -2.50
N GLU A 59 12.41 -24.63 -1.37
CA GLU A 59 12.48 -25.99 -0.79
C GLU A 59 11.74 -26.09 0.54
N THR A 60 11.48 -24.98 1.21
CA THR A 60 10.90 -24.91 2.55
C THR A 60 9.41 -24.58 2.48
N ASN A 61 8.60 -25.31 3.24
CA ASN A 61 7.21 -24.96 3.49
C ASN A 61 7.13 -24.03 4.70
N LEU A 62 6.94 -22.73 4.48
CA LEU A 62 6.81 -21.74 5.54
C LEU A 62 5.64 -20.78 5.24
N VAL A 63 4.90 -20.45 6.29
CA VAL A 63 3.75 -19.53 6.28
C VAL A 63 4.01 -18.41 7.25
N VAL A 64 3.71 -17.18 6.86
CA VAL A 64 3.69 -16.03 7.77
C VAL A 64 2.24 -15.80 8.21
N ALA A 65 1.96 -16.05 9.49
CA ALA A 65 0.61 -15.90 10.07
C ALA A 65 0.66 -15.59 11.56
N ASP A 66 -0.31 -14.84 12.06
CA ASP A 66 -0.46 -14.53 13.48
C ASP A 66 -1.29 -15.61 14.18
N LEU A 67 -0.63 -16.55 14.85
CA LEU A 67 -1.26 -17.65 15.58
C LEU A 67 -2.19 -17.21 16.72
N THR A 68 -2.05 -15.99 17.23
CA THR A 68 -2.97 -15.49 18.28
C THR A 68 -4.39 -15.30 17.76
N ARG A 69 -4.57 -15.28 16.44
CA ARG A 69 -5.88 -15.24 15.76
C ARG A 69 -6.49 -16.63 15.53
N GLY A 70 -5.84 -17.69 16.04
CA GLY A 70 -6.28 -19.09 15.93
C GLY A 70 -6.17 -19.68 14.52
N SER A 71 -6.85 -20.80 14.28
CA SER A 71 -6.81 -21.53 13.00
C SER A 71 -7.38 -20.74 11.80
N ASN A 72 -8.19 -19.72 12.07
CA ASN A 72 -8.74 -18.82 11.05
C ASN A 72 -7.80 -17.66 10.70
N ALA A 73 -6.57 -17.63 11.25
CA ALA A 73 -5.57 -16.62 10.91
C ALA A 73 -5.30 -16.59 9.41
N LEU A 74 -5.28 -15.38 8.84
CA LEU A 74 -4.94 -15.17 7.44
C LEU A 74 -3.43 -15.37 7.25
N CYS A 75 -3.06 -16.18 6.27
CA CYS A 75 -1.68 -16.30 5.80
C CYS A 75 -1.29 -15.05 5.04
N LEU A 76 -0.40 -14.22 5.61
CA LEU A 76 0.07 -12.98 4.97
C LEU A 76 0.95 -13.29 3.76
N ALA A 77 1.77 -14.32 3.87
CA ALA A 77 2.56 -14.86 2.79
C ALA A 77 2.80 -16.36 3.01
N ILE A 78 3.03 -17.07 1.91
CA ILE A 78 3.46 -18.48 1.90
C ILE A 78 4.65 -18.61 0.94
N THR A 79 5.55 -19.53 1.18
CA THR A 79 6.72 -19.75 0.33
C THR A 79 6.35 -20.17 -1.09
N PRO A 80 7.25 -19.96 -2.08
CA PRO A 80 7.08 -20.45 -3.45
C PRO A 80 6.84 -21.95 -3.51
N ARG A 81 7.51 -22.73 -2.65
CA ARG A 81 7.29 -24.18 -2.53
C ARG A 81 5.84 -24.52 -2.20
N MET A 82 5.22 -23.84 -1.24
CA MET A 82 3.81 -24.05 -0.91
C MET A 82 2.88 -23.66 -2.05
N LYS A 83 3.18 -22.55 -2.77
CA LYS A 83 2.43 -22.18 -3.97
C LYS A 83 2.51 -23.25 -5.06
N ALA A 84 3.69 -23.86 -5.26
CA ALA A 84 3.87 -24.95 -6.21
C ALA A 84 3.07 -26.23 -5.85
N GLN A 85 2.71 -26.40 -4.57
CA GLN A 85 1.81 -27.46 -4.08
C GLN A 85 0.32 -27.11 -4.22
N GLY A 86 -0.02 -26.01 -4.90
CA GLY A 86 -1.40 -25.57 -5.15
C GLY A 86 -2.06 -24.81 -3.99
N ILE A 87 -1.31 -24.44 -2.96
CA ILE A 87 -1.84 -23.65 -1.82
C ILE A 87 -1.97 -22.20 -2.26
N LYS A 88 -3.16 -21.63 -2.06
CA LYS A 88 -3.45 -20.24 -2.45
C LYS A 88 -2.77 -19.26 -1.52
N ASN A 89 -2.20 -18.19 -2.08
CA ASN A 89 -1.74 -17.06 -1.29
C ASN A 89 -2.94 -16.40 -0.57
N ARG A 90 -2.71 -15.88 0.64
CA ARG A 90 -3.75 -15.28 1.50
C ARG A 90 -4.90 -16.23 1.85
N CYS A 91 -4.66 -17.54 1.87
CA CYS A 91 -5.57 -18.52 2.46
C CYS A 91 -5.62 -18.38 4.00
N ARG A 92 -6.55 -19.02 4.64
CA ARG A 92 -6.52 -19.20 6.11
C ARG A 92 -5.64 -20.40 6.47
N LEU A 93 -5.09 -20.43 7.68
CA LEU A 93 -4.33 -21.59 8.16
C LEU A 93 -5.17 -22.87 8.09
N SER A 94 -6.47 -22.77 8.39
CA SER A 94 -7.43 -23.88 8.29
C SER A 94 -7.61 -24.43 6.87
N ASP A 95 -7.30 -23.63 5.83
CA ASP A 95 -7.48 -24.03 4.42
C ASP A 95 -6.28 -24.84 3.90
N ILE A 96 -5.17 -24.88 4.65
CA ILE A 96 -3.98 -25.63 4.26
C ILE A 96 -4.25 -27.11 4.52
N PRO A 97 -4.05 -28.00 3.52
CA PRO A 97 -4.27 -29.43 3.69
C PRO A 97 -3.45 -30.01 4.84
N LYS A 98 -4.06 -30.84 5.70
CA LYS A 98 -3.39 -31.47 6.86
C LYS A 98 -2.21 -32.38 6.48
N SER A 99 -2.13 -32.83 5.24
CA SER A 99 -1.01 -33.59 4.69
C SER A 99 0.25 -32.79 4.48
N VAL A 100 0.15 -31.47 4.40
CA VAL A 100 1.28 -30.56 4.20
C VAL A 100 1.87 -30.18 5.54
N LYS A 101 3.11 -30.59 5.81
CA LYS A 101 3.87 -30.11 6.97
C LYS A 101 4.51 -28.78 6.63
N TYR A 102 4.39 -27.78 7.50
CA TYR A 102 4.92 -26.44 7.30
C TYR A 102 5.30 -25.78 8.63
N GLU A 103 6.19 -24.80 8.57
CA GLU A 103 6.49 -23.87 9.67
C GLU A 103 5.57 -22.66 9.64
N VAL A 104 5.23 -22.13 10.82
CA VAL A 104 4.52 -20.85 10.94
C VAL A 104 5.45 -19.82 11.58
N ALA A 105 5.74 -18.77 10.84
CA ALA A 105 6.47 -17.61 11.32
C ALA A 105 5.48 -16.51 11.75
N PRO A 106 5.62 -15.92 12.94
CA PRO A 106 4.84 -14.75 13.31
C PRO A 106 5.24 -13.54 12.44
N PRO A 107 4.30 -12.63 12.12
CA PRO A 107 4.63 -11.44 11.34
C PRO A 107 5.63 -10.54 12.08
N ARG A 108 6.66 -10.07 11.36
CA ARG A 108 7.68 -9.13 11.83
C ARG A 108 7.74 -7.91 10.90
N MET A 109 6.68 -7.08 10.91
CA MET A 109 6.52 -5.99 9.93
C MET A 109 7.66 -4.98 9.95
N ALA A 110 8.29 -4.71 11.10
CA ALA A 110 9.44 -3.82 11.20
C ALA A 110 10.64 -4.38 10.41
N LEU A 111 10.90 -5.69 10.55
CA LEU A 111 11.95 -6.37 9.79
C LEU A 111 11.68 -6.33 8.28
N TYR A 112 10.43 -6.55 7.86
CA TYR A 112 10.09 -6.50 6.44
C TYR A 112 10.28 -5.11 5.85
N ILE A 113 9.98 -4.05 6.62
CA ILE A 113 10.26 -2.66 6.23
C ILE A 113 11.77 -2.41 6.13
N GLU A 114 12.57 -2.97 7.04
CA GLU A 114 14.03 -2.87 6.99
C GLU A 114 14.59 -3.53 5.73
N TYR A 115 14.16 -4.75 5.39
CA TYR A 115 14.54 -5.41 4.14
C TYR A 115 14.13 -4.61 2.91
N ALA A 116 12.90 -4.06 2.89
CA ALA A 116 12.43 -3.21 1.80
C ALA A 116 13.28 -1.94 1.66
N ALA A 117 13.64 -1.30 2.77
CA ALA A 117 14.49 -0.11 2.79
C ALA A 117 15.93 -0.44 2.29
N ASN A 118 16.47 -1.59 2.66
CA ASN A 118 17.77 -2.04 2.20
C ASN A 118 17.79 -2.34 0.69
N ILE A 119 16.71 -2.97 0.16
CA ILE A 119 16.55 -3.19 -1.28
C ILE A 119 16.39 -1.86 -2.02
N TYR A 120 15.63 -0.90 -1.47
CA TYR A 120 15.54 0.44 -2.03
C TYR A 120 16.91 1.15 -2.03
N SER A 121 17.69 1.02 -0.97
CA SER A 121 19.05 1.55 -0.90
C SER A 121 19.97 0.93 -1.97
N LEU A 122 19.82 -0.36 -2.27
CA LEU A 122 20.51 -1.00 -3.39
C LEU A 122 20.14 -0.35 -4.72
N TYR A 123 18.87 -0.04 -4.96
CA TYR A 123 18.49 0.67 -6.20
C TYR A 123 19.12 2.05 -6.28
N LEU A 124 19.29 2.77 -5.16
CA LEU A 124 19.95 4.07 -5.11
C LEU A 124 21.47 4.00 -5.40
N ASP A 125 22.09 2.82 -5.31
CA ASP A 125 23.49 2.64 -5.74
C ASP A 125 23.62 2.78 -7.28
N TYR A 126 22.52 2.55 -8.03
CA TYR A 126 22.52 2.46 -9.50
C TYR A 126 21.67 3.53 -10.18
N PHE A 127 20.61 4.05 -9.52
CA PHE A 127 19.62 4.92 -10.11
C PHE A 127 19.38 6.17 -9.27
N ASP A 128 18.99 7.25 -9.93
CA ASP A 128 18.54 8.48 -9.25
C ASP A 128 17.20 8.21 -8.55
N PRO A 129 16.98 8.72 -7.31
CA PRO A 129 15.69 8.59 -6.64
C PRO A 129 14.52 9.16 -7.43
N GLN A 130 14.75 10.09 -8.39
CA GLN A 130 13.68 10.62 -9.25
C GLN A 130 13.16 9.59 -10.26
N ASP A 131 13.98 8.62 -10.63
CA ASP A 131 13.64 7.58 -11.59
C ASP A 131 13.09 6.29 -10.93
N ILE A 132 12.98 6.29 -9.59
CA ILE A 132 12.44 5.16 -8.81
C ILE A 132 11.10 5.55 -8.19
N HIS A 133 10.06 4.74 -8.38
CA HIS A 133 8.79 4.82 -7.68
C HIS A 133 8.54 3.54 -6.89
N VAL A 134 8.54 3.65 -5.55
CA VAL A 134 8.17 2.55 -4.65
C VAL A 134 6.65 2.42 -4.67
N TYR A 135 6.14 1.38 -5.30
CA TYR A 135 4.71 1.13 -5.45
C TYR A 135 4.11 0.43 -4.22
N SER A 136 4.85 -0.52 -3.66
CA SER A 136 4.49 -1.22 -2.41
C SER A 136 5.75 -1.55 -1.60
N ILE A 137 5.60 -2.28 -0.49
CA ILE A 137 6.73 -2.72 0.33
C ILE A 137 7.66 -3.70 -0.40
N ASP A 138 7.15 -4.41 -1.41
CA ASP A 138 7.82 -5.47 -2.15
C ASP A 138 7.94 -5.20 -3.66
N GLU A 139 7.42 -4.06 -4.14
CA GLU A 139 7.37 -3.75 -5.56
C GLU A 139 7.80 -2.31 -5.86
N SER A 140 8.67 -2.16 -6.86
CA SER A 140 9.18 -0.86 -7.30
C SER A 140 9.20 -0.74 -8.82
N PHE A 141 8.88 0.46 -9.33
CA PHE A 141 9.10 0.84 -10.72
C PHE A 141 10.38 1.66 -10.85
N ILE A 142 11.12 1.45 -11.93
CA ILE A 142 12.37 2.15 -12.23
C ILE A 142 12.37 2.54 -13.71
N ASP A 143 12.54 3.82 -14.03
CA ASP A 143 12.82 4.27 -15.39
C ASP A 143 14.32 4.03 -15.68
N VAL A 144 14.61 3.08 -16.55
CA VAL A 144 15.99 2.69 -16.88
C VAL A 144 16.45 3.21 -18.23
N THR A 145 15.65 4.06 -18.86
CA THR A 145 15.86 4.53 -20.24
C THR A 145 17.26 5.11 -20.45
N ASP A 146 17.72 5.97 -19.57
CA ASP A 146 19.02 6.65 -19.67
C ASP A 146 20.17 5.84 -19.09
N TYR A 147 19.85 4.75 -18.40
CA TYR A 147 20.84 3.90 -17.72
C TYR A 147 21.34 2.74 -18.58
N LEU A 148 20.53 2.25 -19.54
CA LEU A 148 20.93 1.15 -20.42
C LEU A 148 22.23 1.45 -21.20
N PRO A 149 22.39 2.64 -21.85
CA PRO A 149 23.65 3.00 -22.48
C PRO A 149 24.77 3.19 -21.48
N LEU A 150 24.48 3.74 -20.29
CA LEU A 150 25.45 4.03 -19.24
C LEU A 150 26.10 2.76 -18.70
N PHE A 151 25.32 1.70 -18.51
CA PHE A 151 25.79 0.41 -18.03
C PHE A 151 26.31 -0.51 -19.14
N HIS A 152 26.21 -0.10 -20.41
CA HIS A 152 26.54 -0.95 -21.57
C HIS A 152 25.85 -2.31 -21.49
N LYS A 153 24.58 -2.34 -21.06
CA LYS A 153 23.76 -3.53 -20.92
C LYS A 153 22.46 -3.38 -21.70
N ASP A 154 21.97 -4.48 -22.26
CA ASP A 154 20.62 -4.50 -22.74
C ASP A 154 19.61 -4.55 -21.57
N LYS A 155 18.33 -4.38 -21.89
CA LYS A 155 17.25 -4.33 -20.89
C LYS A 155 17.09 -5.62 -20.07
N TYR A 156 17.40 -6.78 -20.65
CA TYR A 156 17.33 -8.06 -19.93
C TYR A 156 18.55 -8.28 -19.06
N GLU A 157 19.74 -7.95 -19.56
CA GLU A 157 20.98 -8.07 -18.81
C GLU A 157 21.00 -7.19 -17.57
N LEU A 158 20.50 -5.94 -17.67
CA LEU A 158 20.42 -5.04 -16.52
C LEU A 158 19.38 -5.51 -15.51
N ALA A 159 18.21 -5.99 -15.97
CA ALA A 159 17.19 -6.54 -15.08
C ALA A 159 17.73 -7.76 -14.31
N LYS A 160 18.35 -8.71 -15.02
CA LYS A 160 18.98 -9.89 -14.44
C LYS A 160 20.08 -9.55 -13.45
N PHE A 161 20.91 -8.56 -13.79
CA PHE A 161 21.94 -8.04 -12.88
C PHE A 161 21.35 -7.56 -11.56
N LEU A 162 20.29 -6.73 -11.60
CA LEU A 162 19.63 -6.22 -10.38
C LEU A 162 19.00 -7.35 -9.56
N MET A 163 18.34 -8.31 -10.23
CA MET A 163 17.76 -9.46 -9.56
C MET A 163 18.80 -10.32 -8.84
N ASN A 164 19.99 -10.50 -9.46
CA ASN A 164 21.10 -11.21 -8.84
C ASN A 164 21.68 -10.43 -7.64
N GLU A 165 21.87 -9.10 -7.76
CA GLU A 165 22.31 -8.27 -6.64
C GLU A 165 21.38 -8.37 -5.42
N ILE A 166 20.05 -8.42 -5.65
CA ILE A 166 19.06 -8.61 -4.58
C ILE A 166 19.19 -10.02 -3.98
N ALA A 167 19.31 -11.04 -4.82
CA ALA A 167 19.43 -12.42 -4.37
C ALA A 167 20.73 -12.67 -3.59
N ASP A 168 21.86 -12.13 -4.06
CA ASP A 168 23.18 -12.31 -3.46
C ASP A 168 23.31 -11.57 -2.12
N ARG A 169 22.77 -10.34 -2.02
CA ARG A 169 22.89 -9.52 -0.80
C ARG A 169 21.86 -9.85 0.26
N TYR A 170 20.62 -10.18 -0.16
CA TYR A 170 19.50 -10.32 0.77
C TYR A 170 18.84 -11.70 0.78
N HIS A 171 19.27 -12.60 -0.11
CA HIS A 171 18.69 -13.95 -0.27
C HIS A 171 17.18 -13.92 -0.59
N ILE A 172 16.71 -12.84 -1.25
CA ILE A 172 15.32 -12.66 -1.65
C ILE A 172 15.20 -12.90 -3.16
N PRO A 173 14.40 -13.88 -3.59
CA PRO A 173 14.11 -14.07 -5.00
C PRO A 173 13.18 -12.96 -5.52
N SER A 174 13.42 -12.49 -6.73
CA SER A 174 12.62 -11.44 -7.37
C SER A 174 12.09 -11.85 -8.74
N THR A 175 11.23 -11.04 -9.31
CA THR A 175 10.65 -11.16 -10.65
C THR A 175 10.67 -9.77 -11.28
N ALA A 176 10.97 -9.67 -12.56
CA ALA A 176 11.03 -8.39 -13.26
C ALA A 176 10.07 -8.36 -14.47
N GLY A 177 9.30 -7.30 -14.56
CA GLY A 177 8.56 -6.93 -15.77
C GLY A 177 9.25 -5.76 -16.45
N ILE A 178 9.47 -5.84 -17.74
CA ILE A 178 10.07 -4.82 -18.59
C ILE A 178 8.97 -4.30 -19.53
N GLY A 179 8.79 -2.99 -19.59
CA GLY A 179 7.78 -2.41 -20.47
C GLY A 179 8.20 -1.06 -21.05
N THR A 180 7.57 -0.67 -22.15
CA THR A 180 7.79 0.64 -22.80
C THR A 180 7.02 1.78 -22.07
N ASN A 181 6.18 1.43 -21.11
CA ASN A 181 5.51 2.32 -20.17
C ASN A 181 5.24 1.58 -18.86
N LEU A 182 4.77 2.31 -17.82
CA LEU A 182 4.53 1.75 -16.48
C LEU A 182 3.49 0.62 -16.50
N TYR A 183 2.41 0.78 -17.28
CA TYR A 183 1.38 -0.25 -17.39
C TYR A 183 1.95 -1.54 -17.99
N LEU A 184 2.65 -1.46 -19.10
CA LEU A 184 3.22 -2.64 -19.77
C LEU A 184 4.30 -3.31 -18.91
N ALA A 185 5.12 -2.54 -18.17
CA ALA A 185 6.05 -3.12 -17.20
C ALA A 185 5.33 -3.92 -16.11
N LYS A 186 4.22 -3.38 -15.58
CA LYS A 186 3.40 -4.08 -14.58
C LYS A 186 2.74 -5.34 -15.14
N ILE A 187 2.17 -5.28 -16.35
CA ILE A 187 1.54 -6.43 -16.99
C ILE A 187 2.58 -7.49 -17.36
N ALA A 188 3.75 -7.08 -17.82
CA ALA A 188 4.87 -8.00 -18.07
C ALA A 188 5.27 -8.76 -16.79
N LEU A 189 5.32 -8.06 -15.64
CA LEU A 189 5.57 -8.67 -14.34
C LEU A 189 4.46 -9.66 -13.95
N ASP A 190 3.19 -9.23 -14.00
CA ASP A 190 2.07 -9.99 -13.42
C ASP A 190 1.65 -11.19 -14.28
N ILE A 191 1.81 -11.12 -15.59
CA ILE A 191 1.36 -12.17 -16.51
C ILE A 191 2.55 -12.86 -17.19
N THR A 192 3.40 -12.12 -17.90
CA THR A 192 4.43 -12.70 -18.76
C THR A 192 5.57 -13.34 -17.96
N ALA A 193 6.13 -12.63 -16.97
CA ALA A 193 7.27 -13.09 -16.18
C ALA A 193 6.98 -14.36 -15.35
N LYS A 194 5.72 -14.59 -14.99
CA LYS A 194 5.30 -15.81 -14.26
C LYS A 194 5.52 -17.09 -15.06
N HIS A 195 5.52 -17.00 -16.38
CA HIS A 195 5.71 -18.13 -17.30
C HIS A 195 7.12 -18.20 -17.88
N ALA A 196 7.95 -17.17 -17.63
CA ALA A 196 9.34 -17.13 -18.08
C ALA A 196 10.25 -17.92 -17.12
N ARG A 197 11.22 -18.67 -17.68
CA ARG A 197 12.18 -19.49 -16.90
C ARG A 197 13.11 -18.66 -16.02
N ASP A 198 13.48 -17.49 -16.51
CA ASP A 198 14.36 -16.53 -15.85
C ASP A 198 13.60 -15.50 -15.00
N HIS A 199 12.26 -15.62 -14.94
CA HIS A 199 11.38 -14.70 -14.23
C HIS A 199 11.44 -13.24 -14.72
N ILE A 200 11.79 -13.04 -15.99
CA ILE A 200 11.79 -11.73 -16.65
C ILE A 200 10.77 -11.75 -17.78
N GLY A 201 9.82 -10.81 -17.77
CA GLY A 201 8.85 -10.60 -18.82
C GLY A 201 9.11 -9.28 -19.54
N PHE A 202 8.80 -9.21 -20.85
CA PHE A 202 8.84 -7.98 -21.62
C PHE A 202 7.57 -7.78 -22.41
N LEU A 203 7.08 -6.53 -22.45
CA LEU A 203 5.98 -6.09 -23.31
C LEU A 203 6.27 -4.69 -23.87
N ASP A 204 6.04 -4.56 -25.17
CA ASP A 204 5.72 -3.32 -25.85
C ASP A 204 4.27 -3.35 -26.32
N GLU A 205 3.76 -2.26 -26.90
CA GLU A 205 2.36 -2.19 -27.34
C GLU A 205 2.01 -3.28 -28.37
N GLU A 206 2.91 -3.60 -29.27
CA GLU A 206 2.64 -4.59 -30.33
C GLU A 206 2.62 -6.01 -29.78
N LEU A 207 3.60 -6.37 -28.96
CA LEU A 207 3.66 -7.68 -28.32
C LEU A 207 2.46 -7.88 -27.36
N TYR A 208 2.08 -6.82 -26.63
CA TYR A 208 0.89 -6.83 -25.79
C TYR A 208 -0.39 -7.14 -26.60
N LYS A 209 -0.60 -6.46 -27.73
CA LYS A 209 -1.75 -6.71 -28.60
C LYS A 209 -1.77 -8.12 -29.17
N GLN A 210 -0.59 -8.63 -29.57
CA GLN A 210 -0.46 -9.96 -30.16
C GLN A 210 -0.68 -11.08 -29.14
N THR A 211 -0.25 -10.90 -27.88
CA THR A 211 -0.19 -12.01 -26.93
C THR A 211 -1.23 -11.93 -25.81
N LEU A 212 -1.68 -10.73 -25.42
CA LEU A 212 -2.50 -10.54 -24.22
C LEU A 212 -3.88 -9.92 -24.45
N TRP A 213 -4.20 -9.43 -25.66
CA TRP A 213 -5.51 -8.83 -25.91
C TRP A 213 -6.69 -9.77 -25.62
N ASP A 214 -6.52 -11.07 -25.85
CA ASP A 214 -7.53 -12.12 -25.63
C ASP A 214 -7.30 -12.89 -24.32
N HIS A 215 -6.34 -12.45 -23.47
CA HIS A 215 -6.06 -13.10 -22.20
C HIS A 215 -7.23 -13.00 -21.23
N ARG A 216 -7.52 -14.09 -20.54
CA ARG A 216 -8.58 -14.21 -19.51
C ARG A 216 -8.06 -14.93 -18.27
N PRO A 217 -8.55 -14.56 -17.09
CA PRO A 217 -9.60 -13.58 -16.82
C PRO A 217 -9.10 -12.14 -16.93
N ILE A 218 -9.99 -11.20 -17.27
CA ILE A 218 -9.65 -9.78 -17.39
C ILE A 218 -9.19 -9.16 -16.05
N THR A 219 -9.48 -9.79 -14.94
CA THR A 219 -9.03 -9.39 -13.59
C THR A 219 -7.54 -9.63 -13.33
N ASP A 220 -6.83 -10.29 -14.22
CA ASP A 220 -5.37 -10.42 -14.15
C ASP A 220 -4.67 -9.12 -14.56
N PHE A 221 -5.38 -8.24 -15.27
CA PHE A 221 -4.85 -6.95 -15.68
C PHE A 221 -4.92 -5.93 -14.55
N TRP A 222 -3.80 -5.23 -14.35
CA TRP A 222 -3.69 -4.16 -13.37
C TRP A 222 -4.82 -3.14 -13.53
N MET A 223 -5.39 -2.64 -12.43
CA MET A 223 -6.53 -1.73 -12.35
C MET A 223 -7.90 -2.33 -12.74
N VAL A 224 -7.99 -3.61 -13.12
CA VAL A 224 -9.26 -4.28 -13.39
C VAL A 224 -9.65 -5.21 -12.25
N ALA A 225 -10.39 -4.69 -11.28
CA ALA A 225 -10.92 -5.49 -10.19
C ALA A 225 -12.27 -6.15 -10.55
N ALA A 226 -12.73 -7.09 -9.72
CA ALA A 226 -13.98 -7.82 -9.91
C ALA A 226 -15.22 -6.92 -10.15
N GLY A 227 -15.26 -5.72 -9.54
CA GLY A 227 -16.35 -4.75 -9.76
C GLY A 227 -16.35 -4.16 -11.16
N THR A 228 -15.17 -3.91 -11.73
CA THR A 228 -14.98 -3.45 -13.11
C THR A 228 -15.32 -4.58 -14.09
N ALA A 229 -14.79 -5.78 -13.85
CA ALA A 229 -15.07 -6.95 -14.67
C ALA A 229 -16.59 -7.25 -14.78
N ARG A 230 -17.32 -7.27 -13.66
CA ARG A 230 -18.78 -7.47 -13.66
C ARG A 230 -19.55 -6.39 -14.43
N ARG A 231 -19.06 -5.15 -14.48
CA ARG A 231 -19.68 -4.09 -15.29
C ARG A 231 -19.42 -4.27 -16.76
N LEU A 232 -18.21 -4.70 -17.15
CA LEU A 232 -17.82 -5.05 -18.52
C LEU A 232 -18.61 -6.26 -19.05
N GLU A 233 -18.80 -7.28 -18.21
CA GLU A 233 -19.56 -8.50 -18.52
C GLU A 233 -20.99 -8.21 -18.96
N ARG A 234 -21.65 -7.15 -18.43
CA ARG A 234 -22.99 -6.72 -18.86
C ARG A 234 -23.05 -6.31 -20.34
N PHE A 235 -21.89 -6.01 -20.94
CA PHE A 235 -21.74 -5.68 -22.35
C PHE A 235 -21.12 -6.81 -23.16
N GLY A 236 -20.95 -8.01 -22.57
CA GLY A 236 -20.31 -9.15 -23.21
C GLY A 236 -18.78 -8.98 -23.36
N VAL A 237 -18.15 -8.14 -22.56
CA VAL A 237 -16.71 -7.85 -22.60
C VAL A 237 -15.98 -8.61 -21.49
N TYR A 238 -15.05 -9.50 -21.87
CA TYR A 238 -14.33 -10.41 -21.00
C TYR A 238 -12.80 -10.30 -21.09
N ASP A 239 -12.29 -9.48 -22.00
CA ASP A 239 -10.87 -9.32 -22.31
C ASP A 239 -10.57 -7.89 -22.76
N MET A 240 -9.28 -7.56 -22.94
CA MET A 240 -8.86 -6.22 -23.34
C MET A 240 -9.28 -5.88 -24.78
N ARG A 241 -9.28 -6.84 -25.69
CA ARG A 241 -9.79 -6.65 -27.05
C ARG A 241 -11.25 -6.22 -27.06
N GLY A 242 -12.05 -6.78 -26.18
CA GLY A 242 -13.47 -6.39 -26.03
C GLY A 242 -13.63 -4.93 -25.63
N ILE A 243 -12.77 -4.41 -24.73
CA ILE A 243 -12.80 -2.98 -24.33
C ILE A 243 -12.51 -2.08 -25.55
N THR A 244 -11.54 -2.41 -26.41
CA THR A 244 -11.20 -1.58 -27.59
C THR A 244 -12.34 -1.47 -28.61
N ARG A 245 -13.31 -2.38 -28.56
CA ARG A 245 -14.48 -2.40 -29.46
C ARG A 245 -15.70 -1.71 -28.87
N MET A 246 -15.68 -1.35 -27.59
CA MET A 246 -16.79 -0.64 -26.97
C MET A 246 -16.84 0.83 -27.44
N PRO A 247 -18.06 1.36 -27.72
CA PRO A 247 -18.21 2.79 -27.99
C PRO A 247 -17.72 3.64 -26.82
N THR A 248 -16.91 4.64 -27.10
CA THR A 248 -16.32 5.54 -26.10
C THR A 248 -17.39 6.16 -25.17
N ASP A 249 -18.50 6.63 -25.72
CA ASP A 249 -19.61 7.19 -24.92
C ASP A 249 -20.19 6.20 -23.93
N THR A 250 -20.25 4.90 -24.29
CA THR A 250 -20.72 3.85 -23.39
C THR A 250 -19.71 3.61 -22.27
N MET A 251 -18.42 3.66 -22.58
CA MET A 251 -17.36 3.57 -21.58
C MET A 251 -17.44 4.72 -20.57
N TYR A 252 -17.53 5.97 -21.02
CA TYR A 252 -17.63 7.11 -20.12
C TYR A 252 -18.93 7.11 -19.29
N ARG A 253 -20.08 6.72 -19.87
CA ARG A 253 -21.35 6.56 -19.11
C ARG A 253 -21.25 5.48 -18.03
N THR A 254 -20.51 4.40 -18.29
CA THR A 254 -20.41 3.26 -17.36
C THR A 254 -19.36 3.48 -16.27
N PHE A 255 -18.21 4.06 -16.61
CA PHE A 255 -17.04 4.12 -15.76
C PHE A 255 -16.63 5.55 -15.33
N GLY A 256 -17.28 6.59 -15.89
CA GLY A 256 -16.93 7.98 -15.64
C GLY A 256 -15.48 8.27 -16.08
N LYS A 257 -14.74 9.00 -15.28
CA LYS A 257 -13.32 9.33 -15.56
C LYS A 257 -12.41 8.11 -15.69
N ASN A 258 -12.75 7.00 -15.02
CA ASN A 258 -11.97 5.76 -15.12
C ASN A 258 -12.09 5.09 -16.50
N ALA A 259 -12.99 5.55 -17.37
CA ALA A 259 -13.11 5.05 -18.75
C ALA A 259 -11.82 5.35 -19.54
N GLU A 260 -11.24 6.53 -19.38
CA GLU A 260 -10.00 6.93 -20.06
C GLU A 260 -8.87 5.95 -19.77
N LEU A 261 -8.62 5.70 -18.47
CA LEU A 261 -7.63 4.71 -18.04
C LEU A 261 -7.87 3.32 -18.64
N LEU A 262 -9.13 2.83 -18.61
CA LEU A 262 -9.47 1.51 -19.14
C LEU A 262 -9.27 1.42 -20.65
N ILE A 263 -9.60 2.47 -21.39
CA ILE A 263 -9.38 2.55 -22.84
C ILE A 263 -7.89 2.56 -23.16
N ASP A 264 -7.11 3.43 -22.50
CA ASP A 264 -5.68 3.52 -22.73
C ASP A 264 -4.97 2.20 -22.42
N HIS A 265 -5.26 1.61 -21.28
CA HIS A 265 -4.70 0.31 -20.89
C HIS A 265 -5.11 -0.82 -21.87
N ALA A 266 -6.33 -0.80 -22.40
CA ALA A 266 -6.73 -1.78 -23.42
C ALA A 266 -5.89 -1.69 -24.71
N TRP A 267 -5.39 -0.49 -25.04
CA TRP A 267 -4.46 -0.28 -26.15
C TRP A 267 -2.98 -0.47 -25.77
N GLY A 268 -2.69 -0.76 -24.51
CA GLY A 268 -1.31 -0.88 -23.99
C GLY A 268 -0.62 0.46 -23.77
N ARG A 269 -1.38 1.53 -23.56
CA ARG A 269 -0.89 2.90 -23.39
C ARG A 269 -0.96 3.32 -21.94
N GLU A 270 0.04 4.07 -21.50
CA GLU A 270 0.07 4.72 -20.20
C GLU A 270 0.89 6.01 -20.30
N PRO A 271 0.23 7.16 -20.32
CA PRO A 271 0.92 8.44 -20.46
C PRO A 271 1.62 8.90 -19.17
N CYS A 272 1.25 8.32 -18.01
CA CYS A 272 1.81 8.70 -16.72
C CYS A 272 3.29 8.32 -16.62
N LEU A 273 4.11 9.27 -16.20
CA LEU A 273 5.53 9.09 -15.92
C LEU A 273 5.79 9.03 -14.41
N ILE A 274 6.94 8.51 -14.00
CA ILE A 274 7.35 8.54 -12.57
C ILE A 274 7.43 9.97 -12.05
N SER A 275 7.87 10.92 -12.87
CA SER A 275 7.89 12.35 -12.54
C SER A 275 6.49 12.91 -12.23
N ASP A 276 5.45 12.46 -12.96
CA ASP A 276 4.09 12.91 -12.74
C ASP A 276 3.56 12.40 -11.39
N ILE A 277 3.86 11.13 -11.08
CA ILE A 277 3.51 10.51 -9.79
C ILE A 277 4.15 11.29 -8.63
N LYS A 278 5.44 11.63 -8.75
CA LYS A 278 6.18 12.36 -7.71
C LYS A 278 5.71 13.79 -7.52
N ASN A 279 5.28 14.45 -8.60
CA ASN A 279 4.79 15.81 -8.57
C ASN A 279 3.30 15.93 -8.25
N TYR A 280 2.59 14.79 -8.17
CA TYR A 280 1.16 14.79 -7.91
C TYR A 280 0.83 15.28 -6.50
N LYS A 281 -0.02 16.31 -6.43
CA LYS A 281 -0.59 16.81 -5.17
C LYS A 281 -2.08 16.47 -5.14
N SER A 282 -2.49 15.73 -4.13
CA SER A 282 -3.91 15.41 -3.95
C SER A 282 -4.74 16.68 -3.77
N LYS A 283 -5.89 16.75 -4.45
CA LYS A 283 -6.84 17.86 -4.32
C LYS A 283 -7.79 17.69 -3.13
N SER A 284 -7.97 16.47 -2.67
CA SER A 284 -8.80 16.16 -1.50
C SER A 284 -7.93 15.59 -0.39
N HIS A 285 -8.10 16.14 0.79
CA HIS A 285 -7.35 15.70 1.96
C HIS A 285 -8.32 15.06 2.94
N SER A 286 -8.07 13.81 3.28
CA SER A 286 -8.76 13.10 4.34
C SER A 286 -7.77 12.21 5.09
N VAL A 287 -8.01 12.05 6.39
CA VAL A 287 -7.28 11.11 7.25
C VAL A 287 -8.28 10.08 7.76
N SER A 288 -8.06 8.81 7.50
CA SER A 288 -9.00 7.77 7.91
C SER A 288 -8.28 6.55 8.50
N PHE A 289 -8.96 5.91 9.44
CA PHE A 289 -8.51 4.69 10.10
C PHE A 289 -9.65 3.68 10.10
N SER A 290 -9.29 2.41 9.95
CA SER A 290 -10.26 1.33 10.09
C SER A 290 -9.63 0.11 10.75
N GLN A 291 -10.48 -0.73 11.35
CA GLN A 291 -10.04 -2.01 11.89
C GLN A 291 -11.14 -3.07 11.80
N ILE A 292 -10.70 -4.31 11.71
CA ILE A 292 -11.53 -5.48 11.96
C ILE A 292 -11.32 -5.84 13.42
N LEU A 293 -12.41 -5.95 14.18
CA LEU A 293 -12.37 -6.30 15.59
C LEU A 293 -11.95 -7.77 15.77
N PRO A 294 -11.28 -8.12 16.90
CA PRO A 294 -10.80 -9.49 17.13
C PRO A 294 -11.96 -10.49 17.31
N ARG A 295 -13.10 -10.04 17.79
CA ARG A 295 -14.35 -10.79 17.96
C ARG A 295 -15.54 -9.92 17.57
N ASP A 296 -16.73 -10.45 17.66
CA ASP A 296 -17.95 -9.67 17.54
C ASP A 296 -18.14 -8.82 18.81
N TYR A 297 -18.43 -7.53 18.62
CA TYR A 297 -18.62 -6.56 19.68
C TYR A 297 -20.08 -6.12 19.74
N SER A 298 -20.59 -5.92 20.94
CA SER A 298 -21.86 -5.21 21.15
C SER A 298 -21.71 -3.72 20.77
N CYS A 299 -22.84 -3.05 20.54
CA CYS A 299 -22.85 -1.62 20.26
C CYS A 299 -22.12 -0.82 21.35
N LYS A 300 -22.26 -1.18 22.65
CA LYS A 300 -21.59 -0.51 23.77
C LYS A 300 -20.06 -0.69 23.73
N GLU A 301 -19.59 -1.92 23.48
CA GLU A 301 -18.15 -2.20 23.38
C GLU A 301 -17.52 -1.50 22.17
N ALA A 302 -18.19 -1.56 21.01
CA ALA A 302 -17.73 -0.89 19.78
C ALA A 302 -17.67 0.64 19.93
N ARG A 303 -18.52 1.23 20.76
CA ARG A 303 -18.50 2.67 21.09
C ARG A 303 -17.19 3.08 21.76
N THR A 304 -16.69 2.27 22.69
CA THR A 304 -15.38 2.49 23.34
C THR A 304 -14.27 2.50 22.29
N VAL A 305 -14.31 1.57 21.33
CA VAL A 305 -13.29 1.49 20.28
C VAL A 305 -13.36 2.68 19.31
N ILE A 306 -14.54 3.16 18.93
CA ILE A 306 -14.67 4.41 18.13
C ILE A 306 -14.10 5.60 18.87
N HIS A 307 -14.33 5.68 20.19
CA HIS A 307 -13.73 6.74 21.02
C HIS A 307 -12.18 6.69 20.97
N GLU A 308 -11.58 5.51 21.20
CA GLU A 308 -10.14 5.31 21.08
C GLU A 308 -9.60 5.71 19.71
N MET A 309 -10.29 5.26 18.65
CA MET A 309 -9.92 5.57 17.27
C MET A 309 -9.97 7.07 16.98
N THR A 310 -10.93 7.78 17.59
CA THR A 310 -11.06 9.24 17.43
C THR A 310 -9.93 9.97 18.13
N LEU A 311 -9.57 9.57 19.37
CA LEU A 311 -8.42 10.12 20.10
C LEU A 311 -7.11 9.93 19.32
N ASN A 312 -6.89 8.71 18.79
CA ASN A 312 -5.72 8.42 17.96
C ASN A 312 -5.71 9.24 16.66
N GLY A 313 -6.88 9.45 16.08
CA GLY A 313 -7.05 10.28 14.89
C GLY A 313 -6.75 11.75 15.16
N ALA A 314 -7.21 12.31 16.28
CA ALA A 314 -6.89 13.67 16.69
C ALA A 314 -5.38 13.86 16.89
N ALA A 315 -4.71 12.90 17.53
CA ALA A 315 -3.25 12.92 17.68
C ALA A 315 -2.52 12.87 16.34
N GLU A 316 -3.02 12.08 15.37
CA GLU A 316 -2.44 12.03 14.03
C GLU A 316 -2.68 13.31 13.22
N LEU A 317 -3.84 13.96 13.33
CA LEU A 317 -4.09 15.27 12.74
C LEU A 317 -3.12 16.31 13.28
N MET A 318 -2.95 16.37 14.61
CA MET A 318 -2.00 17.27 15.27
C MET A 318 -0.55 17.01 14.82
N LYS A 319 -0.13 15.74 14.75
CA LYS A 319 1.20 15.35 14.26
C LYS A 319 1.45 15.82 12.83
N ARG A 320 0.43 15.79 11.98
CA ARG A 320 0.49 16.27 10.58
C ARG A 320 0.31 17.78 10.45
N LYS A 321 0.04 18.49 11.56
CA LYS A 321 -0.28 19.91 11.58
C LYS A 321 -1.47 20.26 10.67
N VAL A 322 -2.52 19.49 10.80
CA VAL A 322 -3.75 19.66 10.01
C VAL A 322 -4.98 19.63 10.92
N ILE A 323 -6.05 20.24 10.45
CA ILE A 323 -7.34 20.40 11.15
C ILE A 323 -8.50 19.99 10.24
N THR A 324 -9.66 19.71 10.82
CA THR A 324 -10.87 19.31 10.11
C THR A 324 -12.13 19.90 10.74
N ASN A 325 -13.20 20.01 9.97
CA ASN A 325 -14.54 20.28 10.45
C ASN A 325 -15.54 19.17 10.15
N LYS A 326 -15.06 17.98 9.73
CA LYS A 326 -15.92 16.85 9.39
C LYS A 326 -15.39 15.54 9.95
N VAL A 327 -16.25 14.82 10.66
CA VAL A 327 -15.97 13.48 11.18
C VAL A 327 -16.95 12.50 10.57
N GLY A 328 -16.44 11.45 9.96
CA GLY A 328 -17.19 10.33 9.40
C GLY A 328 -16.98 9.06 10.19
N ILE A 329 -18.00 8.21 10.29
CA ILE A 329 -17.89 6.87 10.85
C ILE A 329 -18.37 5.81 9.86
N PHE A 330 -17.81 4.62 10.02
CA PHE A 330 -18.22 3.40 9.35
C PHE A 330 -18.39 2.29 10.38
N VAL A 331 -19.52 1.61 10.36
CA VAL A 331 -19.83 0.46 11.22
C VAL A 331 -20.26 -0.71 10.35
N GLY A 332 -19.45 -1.78 10.34
CA GLY A 332 -19.75 -3.03 9.64
C GLY A 332 -20.17 -4.11 10.62
N TYR A 333 -21.29 -4.73 10.33
CA TYR A 333 -21.90 -5.77 11.17
C TYR A 333 -21.39 -7.17 10.82
N THR A 334 -21.63 -8.12 11.73
CA THR A 334 -21.21 -9.52 11.59
C THR A 334 -21.98 -10.21 10.46
N HIS A 335 -21.30 -11.07 9.72
CA HIS A 335 -21.86 -11.97 8.69
C HIS A 335 -22.69 -11.32 7.59
N ASP A 336 -22.49 -10.02 7.34
CA ASP A 336 -23.29 -9.23 6.36
C ASP A 336 -24.81 -9.31 6.59
N GLU A 337 -25.24 -9.64 7.82
CA GLU A 337 -26.64 -9.70 8.23
C GLU A 337 -27.35 -8.35 8.07
N ARG A 338 -26.58 -7.28 8.10
CA ARG A 338 -27.05 -5.91 7.89
C ARG A 338 -26.07 -5.12 7.05
N ALA A 339 -26.62 -4.26 6.18
CA ALA A 339 -25.80 -3.31 5.43
C ALA A 339 -24.99 -2.40 6.38
N PRO A 340 -23.70 -2.14 6.07
CA PRO A 340 -22.88 -1.27 6.89
C PRO A 340 -23.47 0.11 7.07
N THR A 341 -23.45 0.64 8.29
CA THR A 341 -23.83 2.02 8.57
C THR A 341 -22.68 2.96 8.24
N LYS A 342 -23.01 4.05 7.58
CA LYS A 342 -22.08 5.17 7.30
C LYS A 342 -22.76 6.45 7.71
N GLY A 343 -22.01 7.34 8.34
CA GLY A 343 -22.49 8.64 8.72
C GLY A 343 -21.40 9.67 8.67
N MET A 344 -21.78 10.95 8.55
CA MET A 344 -20.91 12.09 8.63
C MET A 344 -21.53 13.17 9.49
N ALA A 345 -20.73 13.82 10.31
CA ALA A 345 -21.08 15.01 11.08
C ALA A 345 -20.16 16.15 10.69
N LYS A 346 -20.74 17.32 10.45
CA LYS A 346 -20.03 18.58 10.33
C LYS A 346 -19.97 19.24 11.71
N LEU A 347 -18.81 19.72 12.08
CA LEU A 347 -18.58 20.51 13.29
C LEU A 347 -18.76 22.00 12.95
N ASP A 348 -19.15 22.77 13.96
CA ASP A 348 -19.23 24.23 13.87
C ASP A 348 -17.84 24.89 14.05
N VAL A 349 -16.84 24.10 14.35
CA VAL A 349 -15.44 24.50 14.52
C VAL A 349 -14.54 23.71 13.58
N THR A 350 -13.42 24.30 13.16
CA THR A 350 -12.37 23.63 12.40
C THR A 350 -11.18 23.42 13.33
N THR A 351 -10.88 22.17 13.70
CA THR A 351 -9.96 21.87 14.79
C THR A 351 -9.35 20.45 14.66
N ASN A 352 -8.30 20.19 15.45
CA ASN A 352 -7.75 18.85 15.71
C ASN A 352 -7.83 18.48 17.21
N LEU A 353 -8.55 19.28 18.00
CA LEU A 353 -8.72 18.99 19.42
C LEU A 353 -9.63 17.79 19.64
N ALA A 354 -9.17 16.88 20.50
CA ALA A 354 -9.83 15.61 20.74
C ALA A 354 -11.23 15.75 21.30
N SER A 355 -11.47 16.72 22.20
CA SER A 355 -12.78 16.93 22.82
C SER A 355 -13.89 17.16 21.79
N PHE A 356 -13.68 18.09 20.84
CA PHE A 356 -14.65 18.38 19.79
C PHE A 356 -14.87 17.20 18.82
N LEU A 357 -13.77 16.55 18.42
CA LEU A 357 -13.83 15.42 17.49
C LEU A 357 -14.51 14.20 18.11
N VAL A 358 -14.21 13.90 19.39
CA VAL A 358 -14.83 12.81 20.13
C VAL A 358 -16.31 13.07 20.36
N GLU A 359 -16.68 14.27 20.77
CA GLU A 359 -18.08 14.63 20.94
C GLU A 359 -18.89 14.43 19.65
N ALA A 360 -18.37 14.93 18.52
CA ALA A 360 -19.02 14.77 17.22
C ALA A 360 -19.10 13.29 16.80
N ALA A 361 -18.03 12.53 16.97
CA ALA A 361 -17.99 11.10 16.64
C ALA A 361 -18.97 10.28 17.49
N MET A 362 -19.04 10.55 18.82
CA MET A 362 -19.93 9.84 19.73
C MET A 362 -21.40 10.14 19.45
N ARG A 363 -21.76 11.40 19.24
CA ARG A 363 -23.12 11.78 18.84
C ARG A 363 -23.54 11.12 17.53
N LEU A 364 -22.61 11.09 16.55
CA LEU A 364 -22.86 10.46 15.27
C LEU A 364 -23.06 8.93 15.42
N TYR A 365 -22.20 8.29 16.21
CA TYR A 365 -22.28 6.86 16.51
C TYR A 365 -23.60 6.50 17.16
N ASP A 366 -23.97 7.18 18.23
CA ASP A 366 -25.20 6.93 19.02
C ASP A 366 -26.48 7.11 18.16
N ARG A 367 -26.44 8.03 17.19
CA ARG A 367 -27.58 8.30 16.29
C ARG A 367 -27.71 7.28 15.18
N THR A 368 -26.61 6.72 14.66
CA THR A 368 -26.63 5.97 13.39
C THR A 368 -26.37 4.47 13.54
N THR A 369 -25.81 4.04 14.67
CA THR A 369 -25.44 2.63 14.87
C THR A 369 -26.63 1.81 15.33
N ASP A 370 -26.78 0.61 14.77
CA ASP A 370 -27.77 -0.34 15.24
C ASP A 370 -27.37 -0.91 16.62
N PRO A 371 -28.24 -0.80 17.64
CA PRO A 371 -27.91 -1.22 18.97
C PRO A 371 -27.92 -2.75 19.18
N VAL A 372 -28.51 -3.51 18.25
CA VAL A 372 -28.79 -4.94 18.40
C VAL A 372 -27.79 -5.82 17.67
N THR A 373 -27.50 -5.49 16.40
CA THR A 373 -26.66 -6.34 15.54
C THR A 373 -25.19 -6.27 15.96
N PRO A 374 -24.51 -7.43 16.20
CA PRO A 374 -23.09 -7.43 16.56
C PRO A 374 -22.21 -6.78 15.49
N ILE A 375 -21.16 -6.11 15.95
CA ILE A 375 -20.27 -5.29 15.14
C ILE A 375 -18.92 -5.98 14.94
N ARG A 376 -18.41 -6.00 13.70
CA ARG A 376 -17.14 -6.62 13.34
C ARG A 376 -16.11 -5.68 12.74
N ARG A 377 -16.54 -4.56 12.17
CA ARG A 377 -15.65 -3.57 11.53
C ARG A 377 -15.99 -2.16 11.98
N LEU A 378 -14.96 -1.38 12.23
CA LEU A 378 -15.11 0.02 12.59
C LEU A 378 -14.18 0.88 11.74
N GLY A 379 -14.62 2.09 11.44
CA GLY A 379 -13.82 3.10 10.76
C GLY A 379 -14.18 4.50 11.21
N ILE A 380 -13.18 5.37 11.22
CA ILE A 380 -13.31 6.81 11.42
C ILE A 380 -12.61 7.54 10.30
N ALA A 381 -13.16 8.65 9.85
CA ALA A 381 -12.59 9.51 8.83
C ALA A 381 -12.68 10.97 9.26
N PHE A 382 -11.66 11.73 8.97
CA PHE A 382 -11.59 13.18 9.08
C PHE A 382 -11.49 13.72 7.66
N GLU A 383 -12.52 14.43 7.22
CA GLU A 383 -12.61 14.92 5.85
C GLU A 383 -12.43 16.43 5.77
N ASP A 384 -12.22 16.96 4.57
CA ASP A 384 -11.93 18.38 4.34
C ASP A 384 -10.77 18.88 5.22
N VAL A 385 -9.73 18.08 5.30
CA VAL A 385 -8.55 18.40 6.11
C VAL A 385 -7.77 19.55 5.45
N CYS A 386 -7.40 20.56 6.24
CA CYS A 386 -6.57 21.69 5.81
C CYS A 386 -5.44 21.93 6.83
N ASP A 387 -4.47 22.78 6.44
CA ASP A 387 -3.33 23.10 7.31
C ASP A 387 -3.77 23.87 8.56
N GLU A 388 -3.04 23.69 9.67
CA GLU A 388 -3.17 24.51 10.88
C GLU A 388 -2.97 26.01 10.53
N GLY A 389 -3.69 26.88 11.23
CA GLY A 389 -3.71 28.31 10.97
C GLY A 389 -5.01 28.80 10.29
N CYS A 390 -5.86 27.84 9.84
CA CYS A 390 -7.22 28.09 9.36
C CYS A 390 -8.27 27.72 10.41
N GLU A 391 -7.90 27.68 11.70
CA GLU A 391 -8.83 27.32 12.76
C GLU A 391 -10.01 28.27 12.81
N GLY A 392 -11.20 27.70 12.86
CA GLY A 392 -12.45 28.44 13.01
C GLY A 392 -13.12 28.02 14.30
N TYR A 393 -13.13 28.92 15.28
CA TYR A 393 -13.87 28.77 16.53
C TYR A 393 -15.02 29.77 16.57
N ASN A 394 -16.03 29.48 17.36
CA ASN A 394 -17.17 30.39 17.54
C ASN A 394 -16.94 31.36 18.71
N LEU A 395 -17.81 32.37 18.82
CA LEU A 395 -17.72 33.41 19.88
C LEU A 395 -17.90 32.87 21.31
N PHE A 396 -18.44 31.67 21.46
CA PHE A 396 -18.71 31.03 22.76
C PHE A 396 -17.62 30.02 23.15
N THR A 397 -16.53 29.95 22.38
CA THR A 397 -15.43 29.00 22.66
C THR A 397 -14.63 29.49 23.89
N ASP A 398 -14.46 28.60 24.86
CA ASP A 398 -13.57 28.84 26.00
C ASP A 398 -12.12 28.68 25.55
N TRP A 399 -11.47 29.81 25.27
CA TRP A 399 -10.11 29.84 24.76
C TRP A 399 -9.07 29.29 25.77
N ASP A 400 -9.29 29.47 27.05
CA ASP A 400 -8.38 28.93 28.07
C ASP A 400 -8.46 27.40 28.13
N ALA A 401 -9.64 26.84 27.92
CA ALA A 401 -9.82 25.40 27.83
C ALA A 401 -9.17 24.83 26.55
N VAL A 402 -9.36 25.50 25.40
CA VAL A 402 -8.75 25.15 24.13
C VAL A 402 -7.23 25.10 24.24
N GLU A 403 -6.60 26.14 24.82
CA GLU A 403 -5.15 26.22 24.90
C GLU A 403 -4.58 25.19 25.91
N ARG A 404 -5.27 24.96 27.03
CA ARG A 404 -4.89 23.87 27.95
C ARG A 404 -4.96 22.51 27.32
N GLU A 405 -6.02 22.21 26.58
CA GLU A 405 -6.17 20.93 25.88
C GLU A 405 -5.09 20.76 24.79
N ARG A 406 -4.85 21.80 23.98
CA ARG A 406 -3.80 21.81 22.95
C ARG A 406 -2.43 21.51 23.54
N SER A 407 -2.07 22.21 24.60
CA SER A 407 -0.81 22.01 25.32
C SER A 407 -0.67 20.59 25.87
N LEU A 408 -1.74 20.06 26.47
CA LEU A 408 -1.77 18.69 26.96
C LEU A 408 -1.58 17.66 25.84
N GLN A 409 -2.32 17.80 24.74
CA GLN A 409 -2.22 16.88 23.59
C GLN A 409 -0.82 16.91 22.95
N HIS A 410 -0.19 18.10 22.81
CA HIS A 410 1.19 18.21 22.36
C HIS A 410 2.16 17.50 23.29
N THR A 411 2.02 17.71 24.59
CA THR A 411 2.87 17.05 25.58
C THR A 411 2.73 15.52 25.52
N MET A 412 1.50 15.00 25.41
CA MET A 412 1.25 13.57 25.26
C MET A 412 1.87 13.01 23.95
N LEU A 413 1.76 13.76 22.86
CA LEU A 413 2.36 13.39 21.57
C LEU A 413 3.89 13.30 21.67
N ASP A 414 4.53 14.30 22.30
CA ASP A 414 5.98 14.33 22.49
C ASP A 414 6.47 13.18 23.36
N ILE A 415 5.77 12.88 24.46
CA ILE A 415 6.09 11.73 25.32
C ILE A 415 6.00 10.42 24.52
N ASN A 416 4.91 10.24 23.76
CA ASN A 416 4.71 9.03 22.97
C ASN A 416 5.70 8.89 21.80
N GLN A 417 6.19 9.99 21.24
CA GLN A 417 7.25 9.97 20.22
C GLN A 417 8.60 9.55 20.80
N ARG A 418 8.92 10.00 22.02
CA ARG A 418 10.22 9.71 22.66
C ARG A 418 10.29 8.35 23.34
N PHE A 419 9.21 7.92 23.96
CA PHE A 419 9.18 6.76 24.84
C PHE A 419 8.30 5.61 24.35
N GLY A 420 7.68 5.76 23.16
CA GLY A 420 6.82 4.75 22.55
C GLY A 420 5.33 5.04 22.74
N LYS A 421 4.53 4.51 21.82
CA LYS A 421 3.08 4.81 21.70
C LYS A 421 2.23 4.43 22.91
N ASN A 422 2.76 3.64 23.84
CA ASN A 422 2.10 3.22 25.08
C ASN A 422 2.66 3.92 26.34
N ALA A 423 3.57 4.90 26.18
CA ALA A 423 4.18 5.60 27.31
C ALA A 423 3.17 6.43 28.09
N ILE A 424 2.22 7.05 27.40
CA ILE A 424 1.09 7.76 28.03
C ILE A 424 -0.19 7.44 27.23
N LEU A 425 -1.23 7.04 27.94
CA LEU A 425 -2.51 6.61 27.36
C LEU A 425 -3.67 7.26 28.10
N SER A 426 -4.79 7.44 27.39
CA SER A 426 -6.07 7.82 27.98
C SER A 426 -6.67 6.68 28.78
N GLY A 427 -7.43 6.99 29.85
CA GLY A 427 -8.09 5.97 30.70
C GLY A 427 -8.99 5.02 29.89
N ILE A 428 -9.61 5.49 28.79
CA ILE A 428 -10.43 4.66 27.90
C ILE A 428 -9.65 3.51 27.27
N ASN A 429 -8.35 3.64 27.08
CA ASN A 429 -7.49 2.59 26.49
C ASN A 429 -7.26 1.40 27.44
N TYR A 430 -7.69 1.53 28.71
CA TYR A 430 -7.62 0.46 29.70
C TYR A 430 -8.95 -0.28 29.88
N MET A 431 -9.99 0.13 29.17
CA MET A 431 -11.26 -0.62 29.18
C MET A 431 -11.06 -2.02 28.59
N PRO A 432 -11.77 -3.05 29.08
CA PRO A 432 -11.60 -4.43 28.62
C PRO A 432 -11.81 -4.66 27.12
N GLU A 433 -12.69 -3.85 26.54
CA GLU A 433 -13.00 -3.84 25.10
C GLU A 433 -12.03 -3.00 24.27
N GLY A 434 -11.13 -2.23 24.91
CA GLY A 434 -10.16 -1.37 24.24
C GLY A 434 -9.17 -2.16 23.39
N THR A 435 -8.81 -1.63 22.23
CA THR A 435 -7.92 -2.28 21.27
C THR A 435 -6.62 -1.50 21.04
N GLN A 436 -6.57 -0.23 21.44
CA GLN A 436 -5.49 0.68 21.04
C GLN A 436 -4.11 0.27 21.60
N ARG A 437 -4.05 -0.22 22.82
CA ARG A 437 -2.79 -0.66 23.46
C ARG A 437 -2.09 -1.75 22.67
N GLU A 438 -2.85 -2.77 22.25
CA GLU A 438 -2.34 -3.87 21.40
C GLU A 438 -1.97 -3.35 20.01
N ARG A 439 -2.84 -2.53 19.42
CA ARG A 439 -2.64 -1.97 18.08
C ARG A 439 -1.45 -1.03 17.97
N ASN A 440 -1.03 -0.39 19.05
CA ASN A 440 0.20 0.41 19.11
C ASN A 440 1.47 -0.41 18.80
N GLY A 441 1.43 -1.73 19.06
CA GLY A 441 2.45 -2.69 18.66
C GLY A 441 2.31 -3.23 17.23
N PHE A 442 1.35 -2.71 16.43
CA PHE A 442 1.11 -3.15 15.06
C PHE A 442 1.62 -2.11 14.04
N ILE A 443 2.02 -2.62 12.89
CA ILE A 443 2.29 -1.83 11.67
C ILE A 443 1.39 -2.38 10.58
N GLY A 444 0.60 -1.52 9.93
CA GLY A 444 -0.34 -1.95 8.88
C GLY A 444 -1.40 -2.97 9.36
N GLY A 445 -1.69 -3.01 10.68
CA GLY A 445 -2.64 -3.95 11.27
C GLY A 445 -2.06 -5.34 11.60
N HIS A 446 -0.76 -5.51 11.49
CA HIS A 446 -0.03 -6.75 11.81
C HIS A 446 1.08 -6.48 12.83
N ARG A 447 1.53 -7.51 13.55
CA ARG A 447 2.56 -7.37 14.59
C ARG A 447 3.83 -6.75 14.02
N ALA A 448 4.39 -5.78 14.72
CA ALA A 448 5.64 -5.13 14.32
C ALA A 448 6.85 -6.07 14.45
N GLY A 449 6.81 -7.02 15.40
CA GLY A 449 7.88 -8.00 15.60
C GLY A 449 9.10 -7.43 16.32
N TYR A 450 8.94 -6.32 17.05
CA TYR A 450 9.95 -5.94 18.03
C TYR A 450 9.95 -7.02 19.11
N ASP A 451 11.10 -7.65 19.31
CA ASP A 451 11.28 -8.58 20.43
C ASP A 451 10.80 -7.90 21.72
N ASP A 452 10.00 -8.60 22.51
CA ASP A 452 9.60 -8.23 23.88
C ASP A 452 10.81 -8.22 24.85
N LYS A 453 11.96 -7.62 24.45
CA LYS A 453 13.10 -7.43 25.33
C LYS A 453 12.87 -6.32 26.38
N ASN A 454 11.76 -5.59 26.29
CA ASN A 454 11.37 -4.54 27.26
C ASN A 454 10.06 -4.84 28.00
N GLY A 455 9.59 -6.07 28.00
CA GLY A 455 8.37 -6.52 28.69
C GLY A 455 8.67 -7.41 29.89
N LYS A 456 9.60 -7.02 30.75
CA LYS A 456 9.68 -7.53 32.12
C LYS A 456 9.54 -6.36 33.07
N SER A 457 8.35 -6.15 33.58
CA SER A 457 7.93 -5.89 34.96
C SER A 457 6.45 -5.50 34.98
#